data_1bd0234238d017dabd08787c7df4ac8b
#
_entry.id   1bd0234238d017dabd08787c7df4ac8b
#
_cell.length_a   1.000
_cell.length_b   1.000
_cell.length_c   1.000
_cell.angle_alpha   90.00
_cell.angle_beta   90.00
_cell.angle_gamma   90.00
#
_symmetry.space_group_name_H-M   'P 1'
#
loop_
_entity.id
_entity.type
_entity.pdbx_description
1 polymer ?
#
loop_
_entity_poly.entity_id
_entity_poly.type
_entity_poly.pdbx_seq_one_letter_code
_entity_poly.pdbx_strand_id
1 'polypeptide(L)'
;GLSYVKAGRGPAAHNKLAFKRDSDQFPVLMKRLVAEIEAKPNKTHVISAEMLFTPRMASSMIDYLPDDLRQNTKIIAYIRRQDKFLEAMYKQVVKTGRFKGTAQEYAIKRESALMYSKVLDAWAKGFGTENVRVQPYERKNFLEGDVILDMASQLGMTNVTREDLPEKFSNITLSREVSEMLGVISNTTDINIAE
;
A
#
# COMPACT_ATOMS: atom_id res chain seq x y z
N GLY A 1 6.74 22.87 -0.46
CA GLY A 1 7.52 21.77 0.11
C GLY A 1 6.62 20.67 0.64
N LEU A 2 7.18 19.48 0.94
CA LEU A 2 6.46 18.30 1.40
C LEU A 2 6.35 18.23 2.93
N SER A 3 5.28 17.61 3.40
CA SER A 3 5.06 17.24 4.80
C SER A 3 4.59 15.79 4.86
N TYR A 4 5.40 14.90 5.43
CA TYR A 4 4.96 13.54 5.69
C TYR A 4 4.16 13.52 6.98
N VAL A 5 2.87 13.21 6.87
CA VAL A 5 1.90 13.30 7.99
C VAL A 5 2.33 12.40 9.15
N LYS A 6 2.14 12.85 10.39
CA LYS A 6 2.48 12.08 11.60
C LYS A 6 1.30 11.25 12.10
N ALA A 7 0.07 11.77 11.93
CA ALA A 7 -1.15 11.09 12.37
C ALA A 7 -1.29 9.72 11.68
N GLY A 8 -1.48 8.67 12.46
CA GLY A 8 -1.61 7.30 11.94
C GLY A 8 -0.33 6.65 11.43
N ARG A 9 0.82 7.33 11.52
CA ARG A 9 2.11 6.78 11.12
C ARG A 9 2.58 5.69 12.10
N GLY A 10 3.05 4.58 11.55
CA GLY A 10 3.84 3.56 12.21
C GLY A 10 5.33 3.72 11.94
N PRO A 11 6.16 2.70 12.21
CA PRO A 11 7.61 2.76 11.96
C PRO A 11 7.98 3.04 10.49
N ALA A 12 7.22 2.48 9.54
CA ALA A 12 7.53 2.57 8.11
C ALA A 12 6.48 3.36 7.29
N ALA A 13 5.20 3.33 7.69
CA ALA A 13 4.10 3.85 6.88
C ALA A 13 2.88 4.21 7.73
N HIS A 14 1.79 4.70 7.12
CA HIS A 14 0.54 5.07 7.82
C HIS A 14 -0.39 3.87 8.09
N ASN A 15 0.16 2.69 8.33
CA ASN A 15 -0.61 1.46 8.56
C ASN A 15 -1.55 1.53 9.77
N LYS A 16 -1.27 2.39 10.75
CA LYS A 16 -2.16 2.59 11.91
C LYS A 16 -3.54 3.07 11.51
N LEU A 17 -3.67 3.85 10.42
CA LEU A 17 -4.98 4.26 9.90
C LEU A 17 -5.82 3.04 9.53
N ALA A 18 -5.24 2.07 8.81
CA ALA A 18 -5.94 0.85 8.43
C ALA A 18 -6.21 -0.07 9.63
N PHE A 19 -5.20 -0.28 10.50
CA PHE A 19 -5.33 -1.19 11.66
C PHE A 19 -6.30 -0.69 12.73
N LYS A 20 -6.48 0.63 12.86
CA LYS A 20 -7.37 1.24 13.84
C LYS A 20 -8.72 1.65 13.27
N ARG A 21 -8.98 1.41 11.99
CA ARG A 21 -10.18 1.84 11.30
C ARG A 21 -11.48 1.44 12.02
N ASP A 22 -11.55 0.23 12.54
CA ASP A 22 -12.74 -0.31 13.23
C ASP A 22 -12.69 -0.11 14.77
N SER A 23 -11.91 0.86 15.26
CA SER A 23 -11.76 1.14 16.69
C SER A 23 -12.05 2.61 17.00
N ASP A 24 -12.35 2.91 18.26
CA ASP A 24 -12.58 4.27 18.78
C ASP A 24 -11.37 5.21 18.59
N GLN A 25 -10.21 4.66 18.24
CA GLN A 25 -9.01 5.44 17.95
C GLN A 25 -9.04 6.05 16.55
N PHE A 26 -9.83 5.51 15.62
CA PHE A 26 -9.83 5.99 14.23
C PHE A 26 -10.35 7.43 14.11
N PRO A 27 -11.49 7.82 14.72
CA PRO A 27 -11.94 9.22 14.69
C PRO A 27 -10.90 10.18 15.27
N VAL A 28 -10.20 9.78 16.34
CA VAL A 28 -9.14 10.59 16.95
C VAL A 28 -7.95 10.76 15.99
N LEU A 29 -7.55 9.69 15.31
CA LEU A 29 -6.48 9.74 14.30
C LEU A 29 -6.85 10.64 13.13
N MET A 30 -8.08 10.54 12.63
CA MET A 30 -8.57 11.36 11.53
C MET A 30 -8.65 12.84 11.90
N LYS A 31 -9.14 13.16 13.10
CA LYS A 31 -9.12 14.54 13.64
C LYS A 31 -7.70 15.12 13.69
N ARG A 32 -6.73 14.34 14.17
CA ARG A 32 -5.32 14.75 14.17
C ARG A 32 -4.75 14.94 12.79
N LEU A 33 -5.13 14.09 11.85
CA LEU A 33 -4.70 14.18 10.46
C LEU A 33 -5.18 15.47 9.81
N VAL A 34 -6.47 15.79 9.95
CA VAL A 34 -7.05 17.04 9.44
C VAL A 34 -6.36 18.24 10.06
N ALA A 35 -6.25 18.29 11.39
CA ALA A 35 -5.59 19.39 12.09
C ALA A 35 -4.10 19.56 11.70
N GLU A 36 -3.38 18.46 11.40
CA GLU A 36 -1.99 18.52 10.94
C GLU A 36 -1.88 19.11 9.53
N ILE A 37 -2.84 18.80 8.65
CA ILE A 37 -2.93 19.36 7.30
C ILE A 37 -3.24 20.86 7.38
N GLU A 38 -4.27 21.23 8.11
CA GLU A 38 -4.73 22.63 8.26
C GLU A 38 -3.65 23.52 8.89
N ALA A 39 -2.85 22.98 9.81
CA ALA A 39 -1.75 23.72 10.43
C ALA A 39 -0.61 24.10 9.45
N LYS A 40 -0.58 23.51 8.24
CA LYS A 40 0.46 23.75 7.24
C LYS A 40 -0.13 23.83 5.83
N PRO A 41 -1.02 24.79 5.55
CA PRO A 41 -1.79 24.84 4.29
C PRO A 41 -0.92 24.98 3.04
N ASN A 42 0.30 25.51 3.16
CA ASN A 42 1.23 25.73 2.05
C ASN A 42 2.16 24.52 1.80
N LYS A 43 1.86 23.35 2.37
CA LYS A 43 2.62 22.13 2.18
C LYS A 43 1.80 21.07 1.43
N THR A 44 2.46 20.27 0.61
CA THR A 44 1.89 19.04 0.10
C THR A 44 2.01 17.97 1.18
N HIS A 45 0.89 17.47 1.66
CA HIS A 45 0.84 16.44 2.69
C HIS A 45 0.84 15.07 2.07
N VAL A 46 1.68 14.16 2.57
CA VAL A 46 1.81 12.81 2.05
C VAL A 46 1.39 11.79 3.11
N ILE A 47 0.48 10.91 2.73
CA ILE A 47 0.06 9.73 3.47
C ILE A 47 0.35 8.52 2.59
N SER A 48 1.10 7.55 3.10
CA SER A 48 1.50 6.38 2.33
C SER A 48 1.39 5.12 3.15
N ALA A 49 0.63 4.14 2.67
CA ALA A 49 0.61 2.78 3.18
C ALA A 49 -0.09 1.83 2.20
N GLU A 50 0.44 0.64 2.02
CA GLU A 50 -0.19 -0.43 1.23
C GLU A 50 -1.58 -0.80 1.79
N MET A 51 -1.72 -0.83 3.11
CA MET A 51 -2.96 -1.20 3.79
C MET A 51 -4.13 -0.22 3.59
N LEU A 52 -3.87 0.95 3.01
CA LEU A 52 -4.93 1.92 2.65
C LEU A 52 -5.67 1.50 1.38
N PHE A 53 -5.08 0.64 0.53
CA PHE A 53 -5.65 0.24 -0.74
C PHE A 53 -6.80 -0.76 -0.58
N THR A 54 -7.90 -0.32 0.03
CA THR A 54 -9.14 -1.09 0.20
C THR A 54 -10.37 -0.20 0.02
N PRO A 55 -11.53 -0.74 -0.46
CA PRO A 55 -12.78 0.02 -0.56
C PRO A 55 -13.24 0.56 0.79
N ARG A 56 -13.05 -0.21 1.86
CA ARG A 56 -13.42 0.19 3.22
C ARG A 56 -12.62 1.39 3.71
N MET A 57 -11.33 1.46 3.39
CA MET A 57 -10.52 2.65 3.73
C MET A 57 -10.97 3.87 2.94
N ALA A 58 -11.28 3.72 1.65
CA ALA A 58 -11.82 4.81 0.85
C ALA A 58 -13.08 5.40 1.51
N SER A 59 -14.07 4.56 1.84
CA SER A 59 -15.29 5.00 2.54
C SER A 59 -14.98 5.71 3.86
N SER A 60 -14.13 5.09 4.69
CA SER A 60 -13.77 5.70 5.98
C SER A 60 -13.06 7.05 5.83
N MET A 61 -12.20 7.21 4.83
CA MET A 61 -11.54 8.50 4.57
C MET A 61 -12.55 9.56 4.09
N ILE A 62 -13.53 9.17 3.28
CA ILE A 62 -14.61 10.05 2.81
C ILE A 62 -15.42 10.58 4.00
N ASP A 63 -15.76 9.72 4.96
CA ASP A 63 -16.60 10.08 6.10
C ASP A 63 -15.94 11.08 7.06
N TYR A 64 -14.61 11.14 7.08
CA TYR A 64 -13.85 11.95 8.04
C TYR A 64 -13.08 13.14 7.43
N LEU A 65 -12.87 13.15 6.11
CA LEU A 65 -12.18 14.26 5.46
C LEU A 65 -13.19 15.31 4.99
N PRO A 66 -12.97 16.61 5.30
CA PRO A 66 -13.73 17.70 4.73
C PRO A 66 -13.72 17.69 3.19
N ASP A 67 -14.78 18.21 2.59
CA ASP A 67 -14.98 18.20 1.13
C ASP A 67 -13.85 18.90 0.38
N ASP A 68 -13.41 20.05 0.89
CA ASP A 68 -12.31 20.82 0.30
C ASP A 68 -10.98 20.06 0.33
N LEU A 69 -10.69 19.32 1.41
CA LEU A 69 -9.52 18.45 1.46
C LEU A 69 -9.64 17.27 0.50
N ARG A 70 -10.83 16.68 0.37
CA ARG A 70 -11.05 15.57 -0.58
C ARG A 70 -10.85 16.01 -2.02
N GLN A 71 -11.40 17.15 -2.42
CA GLN A 71 -11.27 17.71 -3.77
C GLN A 71 -9.82 18.06 -4.13
N ASN A 72 -9.00 18.39 -3.13
CA ASN A 72 -7.58 18.71 -3.31
C ASN A 72 -6.64 17.53 -3.03
N THR A 73 -7.18 16.33 -2.79
CA THR A 73 -6.38 15.13 -2.54
C THR A 73 -6.21 14.32 -3.80
N LYS A 74 -4.96 13.96 -4.12
CA LYS A 74 -4.64 13.03 -5.21
C LYS A 74 -4.33 11.64 -4.64
N ILE A 75 -4.93 10.64 -5.24
CA ILE A 75 -4.69 9.23 -4.94
C ILE A 75 -3.71 8.68 -5.98
N ILE A 76 -2.56 8.21 -5.55
CA ILE A 76 -1.56 7.58 -6.41
C ILE A 76 -1.47 6.10 -6.02
N ALA A 77 -1.85 5.22 -6.93
CA ALA A 77 -1.83 3.78 -6.72
C ALA A 77 -0.87 3.11 -7.70
N TYR A 78 0.19 2.51 -7.17
CA TYR A 78 1.04 1.62 -7.94
C TYR A 78 0.49 0.21 -7.85
N ILE A 79 0.01 -0.33 -8.95
CA ILE A 79 -0.59 -1.66 -9.01
C ILE A 79 0.28 -2.62 -9.81
N ARG A 80 0.44 -3.82 -9.28
CA ARG A 80 1.14 -4.92 -9.95
C ARG A 80 0.13 -5.76 -10.73
N ARG A 81 0.54 -6.37 -11.84
CA ARG A 81 -0.27 -7.38 -12.53
C ARG A 81 -0.73 -8.45 -11.54
N GLN A 82 -2.02 -8.83 -11.59
CA GLN A 82 -2.67 -9.64 -10.55
C GLN A 82 -1.94 -10.96 -10.26
N ASP A 83 -1.48 -11.66 -11.30
CA ASP A 83 -0.72 -12.90 -11.14
C ASP A 83 0.61 -12.68 -10.39
N LYS A 84 1.34 -11.61 -10.70
CA LYS A 84 2.58 -11.25 -10.02
C LYS A 84 2.36 -10.75 -8.59
N PHE A 85 1.26 -10.08 -8.34
CA PHE A 85 0.86 -9.68 -7.00
C PHE A 85 0.51 -10.89 -6.14
N LEU A 86 -0.31 -11.79 -6.67
CA LEU A 86 -0.70 -13.02 -5.99
C LEU A 86 0.50 -13.92 -5.67
N GLU A 87 1.41 -14.09 -6.63
CA GLU A 87 2.66 -14.84 -6.43
C GLU A 87 3.50 -14.24 -5.30
N ALA A 88 3.65 -12.92 -5.27
CA ALA A 88 4.41 -12.23 -4.23
C ALA A 88 3.75 -12.38 -2.84
N MET A 89 2.42 -12.25 -2.77
CA MET A 89 1.67 -12.46 -1.52
C MET A 89 1.80 -13.90 -1.02
N TYR A 90 1.66 -14.89 -1.90
CA TYR A 90 1.81 -16.30 -1.55
C TYR A 90 3.19 -16.58 -0.96
N LYS A 91 4.27 -16.17 -1.66
CA LYS A 91 5.65 -16.29 -1.17
C LYS A 91 5.83 -15.70 0.21
N GLN A 92 5.26 -14.53 0.47
CA GLN A 92 5.38 -13.86 1.76
C GLN A 92 4.66 -14.61 2.89
N VAL A 93 3.44 -15.11 2.66
CA VAL A 93 2.68 -15.79 3.72
C VAL A 93 3.21 -17.17 4.01
N VAL A 94 3.75 -17.89 3.02
CA VAL A 94 4.42 -19.17 3.21
C VAL A 94 5.73 -18.98 3.97
N LYS A 95 6.56 -18.00 3.56
CA LYS A 95 7.82 -17.67 4.26
C LYS A 95 7.62 -17.34 5.74
N THR A 96 6.47 -16.73 6.09
CA THR A 96 6.15 -16.35 7.47
C THR A 96 5.29 -17.38 8.21
N GLY A 97 5.05 -18.57 7.63
CA GLY A 97 4.22 -19.62 8.22
C GLY A 97 2.73 -19.26 8.39
N ARG A 98 2.29 -18.12 7.80
CA ARG A 98 0.90 -17.63 7.94
C ARG A 98 -0.11 -18.33 7.03
N PHE A 99 0.37 -19.12 6.08
CA PHE A 99 -0.45 -19.94 5.22
C PHE A 99 0.23 -21.28 4.97
N LYS A 100 -0.57 -22.34 5.12
CA LYS A 100 -0.19 -23.71 4.83
C LYS A 100 -1.07 -24.19 3.68
N GLY A 101 -0.48 -24.62 2.58
CA GLY A 101 -1.20 -25.08 1.40
C GLY A 101 -0.58 -24.61 0.08
N THR A 102 -1.25 -24.95 -1.02
CA THR A 102 -0.80 -24.69 -2.37
C THR A 102 -1.05 -23.27 -2.84
N ALA A 103 -0.36 -22.82 -3.89
CA ALA A 103 -0.59 -21.53 -4.52
C ALA A 103 -2.01 -21.41 -5.08
N GLN A 104 -2.59 -22.52 -5.56
CA GLN A 104 -3.96 -22.53 -6.09
C GLN A 104 -5.00 -22.29 -4.97
N GLU A 105 -4.87 -22.95 -3.83
CA GLU A 105 -5.74 -22.72 -2.66
C GLU A 105 -5.65 -21.29 -2.16
N TYR A 106 -4.43 -20.75 -2.16
CA TYR A 106 -4.21 -19.34 -1.79
C TYR A 106 -4.87 -18.37 -2.77
N ALA A 107 -4.80 -18.65 -4.07
CA ALA A 107 -5.42 -17.84 -5.12
C ALA A 107 -6.94 -17.75 -4.93
N ILE A 108 -7.60 -18.87 -4.71
CA ILE A 108 -9.05 -18.94 -4.44
C ILE A 108 -9.39 -18.10 -3.19
N LYS A 109 -8.63 -18.27 -2.12
CA LYS A 109 -8.84 -17.54 -0.86
C LYS A 109 -8.63 -16.02 -0.99
N ARG A 110 -7.85 -15.56 -1.98
CA ARG A 110 -7.46 -14.17 -2.17
C ARG A 110 -8.05 -13.50 -3.40
N GLU A 111 -9.00 -14.11 -4.07
CA GLU A 111 -9.63 -13.58 -5.27
C GLU A 111 -10.10 -12.14 -5.12
N SER A 112 -10.72 -11.80 -3.99
CA SER A 112 -11.20 -10.44 -3.72
C SER A 112 -10.09 -9.38 -3.67
N ALA A 113 -8.87 -9.76 -3.29
CA ALA A 113 -7.72 -8.86 -3.25
C ALA A 113 -7.20 -8.48 -4.65
N LEU A 114 -7.62 -9.21 -5.68
CA LEU A 114 -7.25 -8.97 -7.08
C LEU A 114 -8.24 -8.04 -7.80
N MET A 115 -9.35 -7.68 -7.17
CA MET A 115 -10.38 -6.80 -7.75
C MET A 115 -10.01 -5.33 -7.60
N TYR A 116 -8.94 -4.91 -8.29
CA TYR A 116 -8.43 -3.52 -8.22
C TYR A 116 -9.49 -2.48 -8.63
N SER A 117 -10.34 -2.79 -9.63
CA SER A 117 -11.40 -1.89 -10.05
C SER A 117 -12.31 -1.47 -8.90
N LYS A 118 -12.77 -2.43 -8.07
CA LYS A 118 -13.61 -2.11 -6.91
C LYS A 118 -12.94 -1.18 -5.91
N VAL A 119 -11.62 -1.30 -5.74
CA VAL A 119 -10.87 -0.40 -4.86
C VAL A 119 -10.75 0.98 -5.48
N LEU A 120 -10.36 1.04 -6.75
CA LEU A 120 -10.18 2.31 -7.48
C LEU A 120 -11.50 3.07 -7.61
N ASP A 121 -12.60 2.38 -7.92
CA ASP A 121 -13.94 2.96 -7.99
C ASP A 121 -14.38 3.57 -6.64
N ALA A 122 -14.06 2.89 -5.53
CA ALA A 122 -14.36 3.41 -4.20
C ALA A 122 -13.58 4.70 -3.90
N TRP A 123 -12.30 4.76 -4.28
CA TRP A 123 -11.50 5.99 -4.15
C TRP A 123 -11.97 7.08 -5.11
N ALA A 124 -12.25 6.75 -6.36
CA ALA A 124 -12.75 7.70 -7.36
C ALA A 124 -14.09 8.33 -6.95
N LYS A 125 -15.00 7.53 -6.37
CA LYS A 125 -16.29 8.04 -5.87
C LYS A 125 -16.14 9.13 -4.81
N GLY A 126 -15.13 9.05 -3.96
CA GLY A 126 -14.96 10.01 -2.85
C GLY A 126 -14.05 11.18 -3.15
N PHE A 127 -13.11 11.00 -4.07
CA PHE A 127 -12.05 11.98 -4.33
C PHE A 127 -12.07 12.56 -5.74
N GLY A 128 -12.94 12.07 -6.61
CA GLY A 128 -13.01 12.40 -8.04
C GLY A 128 -12.14 11.48 -8.88
N THR A 129 -12.64 11.08 -10.05
CA THR A 129 -11.93 10.19 -10.97
C THR A 129 -10.65 10.82 -11.49
N GLU A 130 -10.66 12.12 -11.72
CA GLU A 130 -9.52 12.94 -12.17
C GLU A 130 -8.38 12.98 -11.14
N ASN A 131 -8.69 12.73 -9.88
CA ASN A 131 -7.74 12.73 -8.78
C ASN A 131 -7.15 11.33 -8.49
N VAL A 132 -7.61 10.28 -9.18
CA VAL A 132 -7.07 8.93 -9.03
C VAL A 132 -6.10 8.61 -10.16
N ARG A 133 -4.84 8.46 -9.82
CA ARG A 133 -3.77 8.05 -10.74
C ARG A 133 -3.37 6.61 -10.48
N VAL A 134 -3.40 5.81 -11.53
CA VAL A 134 -2.98 4.40 -11.49
C VAL A 134 -1.71 4.23 -12.30
N GLN A 135 -0.68 3.68 -11.66
CA GLN A 135 0.62 3.40 -12.29
C GLN A 135 0.91 1.90 -12.25
N PRO A 136 1.31 1.28 -13.37
CA PRO A 136 1.79 -0.08 -13.35
C PRO A 136 3.08 -0.21 -12.53
N TYR A 137 3.10 -1.13 -11.55
CA TYR A 137 4.29 -1.42 -10.75
C TYR A 137 5.24 -2.32 -11.53
N GLU A 138 5.84 -1.76 -12.56
CA GLU A 138 6.84 -2.42 -13.42
C GLU A 138 8.05 -1.51 -13.63
N ARG A 139 9.23 -2.03 -13.40
CA ARG A 139 10.48 -1.26 -13.45
C ARG A 139 10.67 -0.44 -14.73
N LYS A 140 10.25 -0.99 -15.88
CA LYS A 140 10.33 -0.31 -17.18
C LYS A 140 9.47 0.96 -17.28
N ASN A 141 8.45 1.09 -16.42
CA ASN A 141 7.53 2.22 -16.41
C ASN A 141 7.93 3.30 -15.39
N PHE A 142 8.93 3.05 -14.56
CA PHE A 142 9.39 4.00 -13.55
C PHE A 142 10.41 4.97 -14.11
N LEU A 143 10.40 6.19 -13.62
CA LEU A 143 11.44 7.17 -13.91
C LEU A 143 12.81 6.55 -13.57
N GLU A 144 13.71 6.50 -14.55
CA GLU A 144 15.03 5.85 -14.43
C GLU A 144 15.00 4.40 -13.89
N GLY A 145 13.87 3.71 -14.06
CA GLY A 145 13.69 2.35 -13.56
C GLY A 145 13.62 2.25 -12.04
N ASP A 146 13.31 3.35 -11.33
CA ASP A 146 13.25 3.40 -9.88
C ASP A 146 11.92 3.96 -9.38
N VAL A 147 11.20 3.18 -8.55
CA VAL A 147 9.88 3.57 -8.03
C VAL A 147 9.92 4.78 -7.10
N ILE A 148 11.05 5.02 -6.42
CA ILE A 148 11.20 6.16 -5.50
C ILE A 148 11.35 7.44 -6.32
N LEU A 149 12.15 7.41 -7.38
CA LEU A 149 12.28 8.54 -8.31
C LEU A 149 10.96 8.85 -9.01
N ASP A 150 10.26 7.80 -9.44
CA ASP A 150 8.95 7.95 -10.08
C ASP A 150 7.93 8.57 -9.11
N MET A 151 7.84 8.09 -7.87
CA MET A 151 6.98 8.67 -6.84
C MET A 151 7.38 10.11 -6.50
N ALA A 152 8.68 10.43 -6.38
CA ALA A 152 9.15 11.78 -6.16
C ALA A 152 8.69 12.71 -7.28
N SER A 153 8.81 12.28 -8.52
CA SER A 153 8.29 13.01 -9.69
C SER A 153 6.77 13.23 -9.62
N GLN A 154 5.98 12.21 -9.25
CA GLN A 154 4.53 12.33 -9.06
C GLN A 154 4.16 13.34 -7.96
N LEU A 155 5.01 13.50 -6.96
CA LEU A 155 4.88 14.49 -5.89
C LEU A 155 5.40 15.88 -6.26
N GLY A 156 5.90 16.08 -7.48
CA GLY A 156 6.47 17.33 -7.95
C GLY A 156 7.87 17.65 -7.39
N MET A 157 8.59 16.63 -6.92
CA MET A 157 9.97 16.75 -6.46
C MET A 157 10.93 16.56 -7.64
N THR A 158 11.32 17.66 -8.27
CA THR A 158 12.17 17.62 -9.48
C THR A 158 13.68 17.50 -9.19
N ASN A 159 14.09 17.69 -7.93
CA ASN A 159 15.52 17.75 -7.55
C ASN A 159 15.98 16.46 -6.86
N VAL A 160 15.19 15.40 -6.87
CA VAL A 160 15.60 14.10 -6.31
C VAL A 160 16.28 13.29 -7.40
N THR A 161 17.52 12.88 -7.13
CA THR A 161 18.35 12.09 -8.04
C THR A 161 18.63 10.71 -7.46
N ARG A 162 19.25 9.86 -8.25
CA ARG A 162 19.64 8.52 -7.79
C ARG A 162 20.65 8.57 -6.63
N GLU A 163 21.46 9.60 -6.53
CA GLU A 163 22.46 9.78 -5.48
C GLU A 163 21.80 10.08 -4.12
N ASP A 164 20.58 10.64 -4.13
CA ASP A 164 19.82 10.91 -2.91
C ASP A 164 19.11 9.66 -2.36
N LEU A 165 19.13 8.54 -3.12
CA LEU A 165 18.45 7.32 -2.70
C LEU A 165 19.33 6.50 -1.74
N PRO A 166 18.71 5.89 -0.71
CA PRO A 166 19.45 4.97 0.16
C PRO A 166 19.96 3.76 -0.63
N GLU A 167 21.07 3.18 -0.19
CA GLU A 167 21.54 1.92 -0.73
C GLU A 167 20.41 0.86 -0.70
N LYS A 168 20.27 0.14 -1.81
CA LYS A 168 19.18 -0.83 -1.97
C LYS A 168 19.44 -2.06 -1.10
N PHE A 169 18.71 -2.17 0.00
CA PHE A 169 18.55 -3.45 0.67
C PHE A 169 17.53 -4.28 -0.11
N SER A 170 17.99 -5.24 -0.91
CA SER A 170 17.08 -6.19 -1.55
C SER A 170 16.59 -7.19 -0.53
N ASN A 171 15.28 -7.28 -0.32
CA ASN A 171 14.69 -8.42 0.37
C ASN A 171 14.94 -9.67 -0.46
N ILE A 172 15.60 -10.67 0.13
CA ILE A 172 15.80 -11.98 -0.50
C ILE A 172 14.41 -12.62 -0.67
N THR A 173 13.98 -12.76 -1.91
CA THR A 173 12.71 -13.39 -2.26
C THR A 173 12.95 -14.87 -2.56
N LEU A 174 12.19 -15.76 -1.96
CA LEU A 174 12.23 -17.19 -2.27
C LEU A 174 11.82 -17.44 -3.73
N SER A 175 12.38 -18.47 -4.36
CA SER A 175 11.89 -18.90 -5.66
C SER A 175 10.45 -19.44 -5.55
N ARG A 176 9.75 -19.55 -6.68
CA ARG A 176 8.39 -20.09 -6.70
C ARG A 176 8.37 -21.55 -6.20
N GLU A 177 9.30 -22.34 -6.68
CA GLU A 177 9.42 -23.78 -6.39
C GLU A 177 9.66 -24.00 -4.89
N VAL A 178 10.60 -23.25 -4.30
CA VAL A 178 10.87 -23.30 -2.85
C VAL A 178 9.64 -22.88 -2.04
N SER A 179 8.92 -21.87 -2.48
CA SER A 179 7.70 -21.42 -1.79
C SER A 179 6.58 -22.46 -1.84
N GLU A 180 6.38 -23.11 -2.98
CA GLU A 180 5.40 -24.19 -3.10
C GLU A 180 5.78 -25.41 -2.24
N MET A 181 7.05 -25.79 -2.26
CA MET A 181 7.56 -26.90 -1.42
C MET A 181 7.34 -26.61 0.08
N LEU A 182 7.67 -25.41 0.55
CA LEU A 182 7.43 -25.00 1.94
C LEU A 182 5.93 -24.99 2.28
N GLY A 183 5.07 -24.55 1.37
CA GLY A 183 3.61 -24.58 1.56
C GLY A 183 3.08 -26.01 1.75
N VAL A 184 3.56 -26.96 0.98
CA VAL A 184 3.19 -28.38 1.09
C VAL A 184 3.75 -29.02 2.37
N ILE A 185 5.05 -28.84 2.65
CA ILE A 185 5.69 -29.39 3.85
C ILE A 185 5.02 -28.87 5.12
N SER A 186 4.74 -27.58 5.21
CA SER A 186 4.09 -26.99 6.37
C SER A 186 2.65 -27.45 6.57
N ASN A 187 2.01 -28.00 5.55
CA ASN A 187 0.68 -28.60 5.65
C ASN A 187 0.71 -30.04 6.13
N THR A 188 1.83 -30.75 5.90
CA THR A 188 2.00 -32.18 6.27
C THR A 188 2.75 -32.39 7.58
N THR A 189 3.41 -31.36 8.09
CA THR A 189 4.23 -31.42 9.32
C THR A 189 3.94 -30.22 10.20
N ASP A 190 3.95 -30.40 11.53
CA ASP A 190 3.82 -29.30 12.51
C ASP A 190 5.13 -28.50 12.70
N ILE A 191 5.98 -28.48 11.67
CA ILE A 191 7.23 -27.72 11.71
C ILE A 191 6.91 -26.23 11.63
N ASN A 192 7.32 -25.49 12.65
CA ASN A 192 7.28 -24.03 12.65
C ASN A 192 8.46 -23.51 11.81
N ILE A 193 8.17 -22.96 10.61
CA ILE A 193 9.19 -22.49 9.66
C ILE A 193 9.66 -21.06 10.01
N ALA A 194 9.14 -20.48 11.11
CA ALA A 194 9.37 -19.08 11.49
C ALA A 194 10.49 -18.84 12.51
N GLU A 195 11.30 -19.86 12.82
CA GLU A 195 12.53 -19.70 13.63
C GLU A 195 13.78 -19.44 12.79
#